data_18dbe7f30673f5a430e2dd6b0de28751
#
_entry.id   18dbe7f30673f5a430e2dd6b0de28751
#
_cell.length_a   1.000
_cell.length_b   1.000
_cell.length_c   1.000
_cell.angle_alpha   90.00
_cell.angle_beta   90.00
_cell.angle_gamma   90.00
#
_symmetry.space_group_name_H-M   'P 1'
#
loop_
_entity.id
_entity.type
_entity.pdbx_description
1 polymer ?
#
loop_
_entity_poly.entity_id
_entity_poly.type
_entity_poly.pdbx_seq_one_letter_code
_entity_poly.pdbx_strand_id
1 'polypeptide(L)'
;MSPSGRPIATGALPDADHLPEGEEKVEAVRALFDTIAPRYDLVNRIMTFRMDVGWRRTTVRALGLDPGARVLDLACGTGDLCTELVRNGHLPIGVDLSFGMLVAARTKAPLVHADVLRLPVPDGSVDGITCGFALRNLEELPRFFAELARVVRPGGRIALLEVAEPPNPVLRFGHGIYFGKVVPKIGGLLSDPAAYRYLPKSVSYLPAGERMLGMLEQVGFADARHDLLTVGIARLITATRA
;
A
#
# COMPACT_ATOMS: atom_id res chain seq x y z
N MET A 1 -43.25 -17.61 -0.41
CA MET A 1 -42.37 -17.46 -1.58
C MET A 1 -41.03 -16.94 -1.06
N SER A 2 -40.06 -17.82 -0.90
CA SER A 2 -38.72 -17.48 -0.40
C SER A 2 -37.87 -17.00 -1.57
N PRO A 3 -37.02 -15.95 -1.43
CA PRO A 3 -36.03 -15.61 -2.42
C PRO A 3 -34.84 -16.55 -2.27
N SER A 4 -34.56 -17.23 -3.37
CA SER A 4 -33.42 -18.12 -3.56
C SER A 4 -32.11 -17.37 -3.33
N GLY A 5 -31.42 -17.72 -2.25
CA GLY A 5 -30.02 -17.35 -2.07
C GLY A 5 -29.15 -18.01 -3.15
N ARG A 6 -28.57 -17.22 -4.01
CA ARG A 6 -27.46 -17.68 -4.87
C ARG A 6 -26.25 -17.96 -3.96
N PRO A 7 -25.58 -19.10 -4.13
CA PRO A 7 -24.31 -19.33 -3.43
C PRO A 7 -23.31 -18.27 -3.88
N ILE A 8 -22.65 -17.63 -2.91
CA ILE A 8 -21.49 -16.74 -3.14
C ILE A 8 -20.44 -17.60 -3.84
N ALA A 9 -20.18 -17.32 -5.09
CA ALA A 9 -19.15 -17.99 -5.86
C ALA A 9 -17.81 -17.79 -5.12
N THR A 10 -17.17 -18.90 -4.77
CA THR A 10 -15.77 -18.93 -4.32
C THR A 10 -14.94 -18.15 -5.33
N GLY A 11 -14.37 -17.01 -4.88
CA GLY A 11 -13.68 -16.06 -5.73
C GLY A 11 -12.49 -16.66 -6.45
N ALA A 12 -12.71 -17.15 -7.64
CA ALA A 12 -11.64 -17.30 -8.60
C ALA A 12 -11.21 -15.89 -9.01
N LEU A 13 -9.93 -15.57 -8.80
CA LEU A 13 -9.34 -14.33 -9.31
C LEU A 13 -9.62 -14.25 -10.82
N PRO A 14 -9.94 -13.05 -11.35
CA PRO A 14 -10.19 -12.86 -12.78
C PRO A 14 -9.08 -13.45 -13.63
N ASP A 15 -9.43 -13.93 -14.81
CA ASP A 15 -8.50 -14.52 -15.76
C ASP A 15 -7.27 -13.60 -15.93
N ALA A 16 -6.08 -14.18 -15.88
CA ALA A 16 -4.81 -13.43 -15.79
C ALA A 16 -4.56 -12.44 -16.94
N ASP A 17 -5.42 -12.43 -17.96
CA ASP A 17 -5.32 -11.54 -19.12
C ASP A 17 -6.23 -10.31 -19.05
N HIS A 18 -7.18 -10.24 -18.10
CA HIS A 18 -8.02 -9.07 -17.86
C HIS A 18 -7.75 -8.50 -16.47
N LEU A 19 -7.30 -7.25 -16.42
CA LEU A 19 -7.15 -6.52 -15.16
C LEU A 19 -8.51 -5.96 -14.76
N PRO A 20 -9.09 -6.32 -13.59
CA PRO A 20 -10.39 -5.82 -13.16
C PRO A 20 -10.35 -4.31 -12.90
N GLU A 21 -11.51 -3.64 -13.03
CA GLU A 21 -11.70 -2.21 -12.77
C GLU A 21 -12.89 -2.02 -11.82
N GLY A 22 -13.00 -0.83 -11.21
CA GLY A 22 -14.11 -0.46 -10.35
C GLY A 22 -14.27 -1.37 -9.11
N GLU A 23 -15.51 -1.64 -8.73
CA GLU A 23 -15.83 -2.47 -7.55
C GLU A 23 -15.29 -3.90 -7.69
N GLU A 24 -15.24 -4.45 -8.89
CA GLU A 24 -14.68 -5.78 -9.14
C GLU A 24 -13.20 -5.85 -8.77
N LYS A 25 -12.42 -4.80 -9.09
CA LYS A 25 -11.03 -4.68 -8.68
C LYS A 25 -10.89 -4.66 -7.16
N VAL A 26 -11.72 -3.88 -6.46
CA VAL A 26 -11.68 -3.79 -5.00
C VAL A 26 -11.94 -5.14 -4.35
N GLU A 27 -12.97 -5.87 -4.81
CA GLU A 27 -13.28 -7.20 -4.30
C GLU A 27 -12.20 -8.23 -4.62
N ALA A 28 -11.69 -8.24 -5.85
CA ALA A 28 -10.63 -9.16 -6.27
C ALA A 28 -9.33 -8.94 -5.48
N VAL A 29 -8.94 -7.68 -5.29
CA VAL A 29 -7.75 -7.30 -4.49
C VAL A 29 -7.93 -7.70 -3.04
N ARG A 30 -9.10 -7.45 -2.43
CA ARG A 30 -9.40 -7.85 -1.05
C ARG A 30 -9.30 -9.37 -0.88
N ALA A 31 -9.98 -10.14 -1.73
CA ALA A 31 -9.97 -11.60 -1.67
C ALA A 31 -8.55 -12.18 -1.88
N LEU A 32 -7.76 -11.56 -2.75
CA LEU A 32 -6.36 -11.91 -2.97
C LEU A 32 -5.55 -11.73 -1.68
N PHE A 33 -5.63 -10.56 -1.04
CA PHE A 33 -4.88 -10.28 0.18
C PHE A 33 -5.36 -11.13 1.36
N ASP A 34 -6.66 -11.40 1.50
CA ASP A 34 -7.19 -12.34 2.50
C ASP A 34 -6.56 -13.74 2.33
N THR A 35 -6.39 -14.19 1.09
CA THR A 35 -5.83 -15.52 0.78
C THR A 35 -4.34 -15.61 1.11
N ILE A 36 -3.54 -14.59 0.78
CA ILE A 36 -2.08 -14.64 0.94
C ILE A 36 -1.59 -14.19 2.32
N ALA A 37 -2.46 -13.59 3.14
CA ALA A 37 -2.12 -13.00 4.43
C ALA A 37 -1.21 -13.85 5.33
N PRO A 38 -1.43 -15.18 5.51
CA PRO A 38 -0.61 -15.99 6.42
C PRO A 38 0.87 -16.07 6.04
N ARG A 39 1.20 -15.91 4.74
CA ARG A 39 2.57 -16.03 4.22
C ARG A 39 3.11 -14.74 3.61
N TYR A 40 2.32 -13.68 3.63
CA TYR A 40 2.61 -12.41 2.97
C TYR A 40 3.98 -11.85 3.31
N ASP A 41 4.29 -11.69 4.61
CA ASP A 41 5.56 -11.13 5.05
C ASP A 41 6.76 -11.97 4.64
N LEU A 42 6.65 -13.29 4.78
CA LEU A 42 7.74 -14.21 4.40
C LEU A 42 8.07 -14.08 2.92
N VAL A 43 7.03 -14.13 2.07
CA VAL A 43 7.22 -14.08 0.63
C VAL A 43 7.76 -12.71 0.19
N ASN A 44 7.23 -11.61 0.74
CA ASN A 44 7.74 -10.27 0.45
C ASN A 44 9.22 -10.11 0.84
N ARG A 45 9.61 -10.59 2.03
CA ARG A 45 11.02 -10.54 2.47
C ARG A 45 11.96 -11.34 1.57
N ILE A 46 11.51 -12.49 1.07
CA ILE A 46 12.29 -13.29 0.11
C ILE A 46 12.39 -12.55 -1.22
N MET A 47 11.26 -12.08 -1.78
CA MET A 47 11.22 -11.41 -3.08
C MET A 47 11.97 -10.07 -3.09
N THR A 48 12.01 -9.36 -1.98
CA THR A 48 12.71 -8.08 -1.88
C THR A 48 14.14 -8.22 -1.35
N PHE A 49 14.62 -9.42 -1.07
CA PHE A 49 15.90 -9.65 -0.37
C PHE A 49 15.98 -8.83 0.93
N ARG A 50 14.85 -8.66 1.64
CA ARG A 50 14.68 -7.85 2.86
C ARG A 50 14.91 -6.33 2.67
N MET A 51 15.03 -5.84 1.44
CA MET A 51 15.13 -4.39 1.16
C MET A 51 13.87 -3.64 1.63
N ASP A 52 12.71 -4.29 1.59
CA ASP A 52 11.44 -3.77 2.08
C ASP A 52 11.51 -3.27 3.54
N VAL A 53 12.31 -3.91 4.38
CA VAL A 53 12.53 -3.47 5.77
C VAL A 53 13.27 -2.12 5.82
N GLY A 54 14.28 -1.95 4.97
CA GLY A 54 15.01 -0.69 4.83
C GLY A 54 14.10 0.44 4.30
N TRP A 55 13.28 0.14 3.31
CA TRP A 55 12.34 1.12 2.74
C TRP A 55 11.31 1.60 3.77
N ARG A 56 10.73 0.69 4.57
CA ARG A 56 9.78 1.06 5.65
C ARG A 56 10.43 1.95 6.71
N ARG A 57 11.69 1.67 7.11
CA ARG A 57 12.45 2.53 8.01
C ARG A 57 12.65 3.92 7.43
N THR A 58 13.01 3.99 6.14
CA THR A 58 13.16 5.27 5.45
C THR A 58 11.83 6.02 5.38
N THR A 59 10.72 5.33 5.12
CA THR A 59 9.37 5.91 5.08
C THR A 59 9.01 6.55 6.42
N VAL A 60 9.20 5.85 7.54
CA VAL A 60 8.87 6.40 8.86
C VAL A 60 9.75 7.59 9.22
N ARG A 61 11.06 7.53 8.92
CA ARG A 61 11.97 8.67 9.16
C ARG A 61 11.59 9.89 8.31
N ALA A 62 11.13 9.68 7.08
CA ALA A 62 10.77 10.75 6.15
C ALA A 62 9.51 11.51 6.58
N LEU A 63 8.68 10.96 7.48
CA LEU A 63 7.60 11.73 8.11
C LEU A 63 8.15 12.95 8.84
N GLY A 64 9.31 12.85 9.50
CA GLY A 64 9.92 13.96 10.22
C GLY A 64 9.05 14.51 11.34
N LEU A 65 8.24 13.66 11.97
CA LEU A 65 7.38 13.98 13.10
C LEU A 65 8.07 13.65 14.42
N ASP A 66 7.75 14.40 15.46
CA ASP A 66 8.25 14.14 16.79
C ASP A 66 7.64 12.86 17.40
N PRO A 67 8.34 12.20 18.35
CA PRO A 67 7.76 11.10 19.12
C PRO A 67 6.43 11.51 19.79
N GLY A 68 5.49 10.58 19.88
CA GLY A 68 4.14 10.83 20.38
C GLY A 68 3.14 11.27 19.30
N ALA A 69 3.59 11.52 18.05
CA ALA A 69 2.69 11.86 16.96
C ALA A 69 1.69 10.72 16.66
N ARG A 70 0.43 11.09 16.40
CA ARG A 70 -0.65 10.19 15.98
C ARG A 70 -0.55 9.96 14.48
N VAL A 71 -0.29 8.73 14.06
CA VAL A 71 -0.08 8.37 12.66
C VAL A 71 -1.06 7.28 12.24
N LEU A 72 -1.77 7.48 11.13
CA LEU A 72 -2.50 6.39 10.48
C LEU A 72 -1.56 5.65 9.52
N ASP A 73 -1.53 4.34 9.61
CA ASP A 73 -0.92 3.47 8.60
C ASP A 73 -2.03 2.87 7.74
N LEU A 74 -2.16 3.37 6.51
CA LEU A 74 -3.27 3.03 5.61
C LEU A 74 -2.90 1.85 4.71
N ALA A 75 -3.86 0.93 4.53
CA ALA A 75 -3.62 -0.39 3.95
C ALA A 75 -2.45 -1.08 4.65
N CYS A 76 -2.55 -1.14 5.98
CA CYS A 76 -1.44 -1.53 6.85
C CYS A 76 -1.03 -2.99 6.72
N GLY A 77 -1.88 -3.84 6.12
CA GLY A 77 -1.65 -5.26 5.97
C GLY A 77 -1.38 -5.93 7.32
N THR A 78 -0.27 -6.64 7.41
CA THR A 78 0.18 -7.33 8.63
C THR A 78 0.83 -6.41 9.67
N GLY A 79 0.88 -5.08 9.44
CA GLY A 79 1.31 -4.06 10.40
C GLY A 79 2.82 -3.82 10.48
N ASP A 80 3.56 -4.09 9.41
CA ASP A 80 5.02 -3.86 9.38
C ASP A 80 5.38 -2.37 9.55
N LEU A 81 4.68 -1.44 8.87
CA LEU A 81 4.89 0.00 9.07
C LEU A 81 4.42 0.45 10.45
N CYS A 82 3.27 -0.04 10.92
CA CYS A 82 2.82 0.19 12.31
C CYS A 82 3.91 -0.18 13.33
N THR A 83 4.55 -1.34 13.14
CA THR A 83 5.63 -1.80 14.03
C THR A 83 6.83 -0.86 13.98
N GLU A 84 7.19 -0.36 12.80
CA GLU A 84 8.30 0.60 12.66
C GLU A 84 7.95 1.97 13.25
N LEU A 85 6.69 2.43 13.12
CA LEU A 85 6.18 3.65 13.77
C LEU A 85 6.28 3.57 15.30
N VAL A 86 5.85 2.45 15.90
CA VAL A 86 5.98 2.21 17.34
C VAL A 86 7.45 2.26 17.78
N ARG A 87 8.36 1.67 17.00
CA ARG A 87 9.82 1.71 17.30
C ARG A 87 10.40 3.12 17.29
N ASN A 88 9.81 4.01 16.50
CA ASN A 88 10.21 5.43 16.43
C ASN A 88 9.43 6.31 17.42
N GLY A 89 8.67 5.72 18.34
CA GLY A 89 7.96 6.42 19.42
C GLY A 89 6.65 7.09 19.00
N HIS A 90 6.12 6.79 17.81
CA HIS A 90 4.82 7.29 17.36
C HIS A 90 3.66 6.45 17.92
N LEU A 91 2.46 6.99 17.81
CA LEU A 91 1.19 6.37 18.21
C LEU A 91 0.40 5.96 16.94
N PRO A 92 0.74 4.82 16.31
CA PRO A 92 0.07 4.40 15.09
C PRO A 92 -1.29 3.77 15.35
N ILE A 93 -2.19 3.92 14.36
CA ILE A 93 -3.39 3.11 14.16
C ILE A 93 -3.32 2.56 12.74
N GLY A 94 -3.36 1.23 12.60
CA GLY A 94 -3.39 0.58 11.29
C GLY A 94 -4.81 0.47 10.77
N VAL A 95 -5.02 0.78 9.49
CA VAL A 95 -6.31 0.65 8.80
C VAL A 95 -6.13 -0.24 7.58
N ASP A 96 -6.97 -1.26 7.44
CA ASP A 96 -6.98 -2.12 6.25
C ASP A 96 -8.38 -2.59 5.89
N LEU A 97 -8.61 -2.82 4.60
CA LEU A 97 -9.86 -3.37 4.08
C LEU A 97 -9.89 -4.91 4.10
N SER A 98 -8.72 -5.57 4.11
CA SER A 98 -8.60 -7.01 4.21
C SER A 98 -8.65 -7.45 5.68
N PHE A 99 -9.73 -8.12 6.06
CA PHE A 99 -9.86 -8.67 7.40
C PHE A 99 -8.83 -9.78 7.66
N GLY A 100 -8.51 -10.57 6.64
CA GLY A 100 -7.46 -11.61 6.72
C GLY A 100 -6.08 -11.04 7.06
N MET A 101 -5.71 -9.89 6.48
CA MET A 101 -4.47 -9.17 6.82
C MET A 101 -4.46 -8.72 8.28
N LEU A 102 -5.56 -8.14 8.77
CA LEU A 102 -5.66 -7.70 10.16
C LEU A 102 -5.58 -8.86 11.15
N VAL A 103 -6.18 -10.02 10.83
CA VAL A 103 -6.06 -11.24 11.65
C VAL A 103 -4.65 -11.79 11.66
N ALA A 104 -3.92 -11.69 10.54
CA ALA A 104 -2.53 -12.14 10.43
C ALA A 104 -1.51 -11.12 10.98
N ALA A 105 -1.95 -9.95 11.41
CA ALA A 105 -1.08 -8.85 11.82
C ALA A 105 -0.22 -9.20 13.04
N ARG A 106 1.03 -8.70 13.03
CA ARG A 106 2.05 -8.94 14.07
C ARG A 106 2.53 -7.65 14.71
N THR A 107 1.66 -6.67 14.81
CA THR A 107 1.91 -5.39 15.46
C THR A 107 1.21 -5.29 16.81
N LYS A 108 1.69 -4.38 17.67
CA LYS A 108 1.02 -3.98 18.91
C LYS A 108 0.12 -2.75 18.73
N ALA A 109 0.14 -2.14 17.53
CA ALA A 109 -0.72 -1.01 17.23
C ALA A 109 -2.19 -1.42 17.19
N PRO A 110 -3.12 -0.56 17.60
CA PRO A 110 -4.55 -0.74 17.32
C PRO A 110 -4.79 -0.88 15.82
N LEU A 111 -5.73 -1.77 15.45
CA LEU A 111 -6.08 -2.05 14.05
C LEU A 111 -7.58 -1.79 13.83
N VAL A 112 -7.91 -1.22 12.68
CA VAL A 112 -9.29 -0.88 12.29
C VAL A 112 -9.57 -1.47 10.91
N HIS A 113 -10.67 -2.21 10.80
CA HIS A 113 -11.18 -2.70 9.52
C HIS A 113 -12.04 -1.60 8.87
N ALA A 114 -11.48 -0.91 7.88
CA ALA A 114 -12.16 0.19 7.17
C ALA A 114 -11.60 0.41 5.77
N ASP A 115 -12.38 1.10 4.94
CA ASP A 115 -11.97 1.58 3.63
C ASP A 115 -11.12 2.86 3.77
N VAL A 116 -9.94 2.87 3.16
CA VAL A 116 -9.03 4.03 3.15
C VAL A 116 -9.56 5.21 2.33
N LEU A 117 -10.60 4.99 1.51
CA LEU A 117 -11.31 6.05 0.77
C LEU A 117 -12.38 6.73 1.63
N ARG A 118 -12.66 6.22 2.84
CA ARG A 118 -13.64 6.76 3.80
C ARG A 118 -13.25 6.40 5.21
N LEU A 119 -12.29 7.12 5.76
CA LEU A 119 -11.73 6.84 7.08
C LEU A 119 -12.70 7.23 8.21
N PRO A 120 -12.89 6.36 9.23
CA PRO A 120 -13.77 6.63 10.36
C PRO A 120 -13.08 7.52 11.41
N VAL A 121 -12.47 8.61 10.98
CA VAL A 121 -11.77 9.57 11.84
C VAL A 121 -12.18 11.01 11.49
N PRO A 122 -12.19 11.94 12.46
CA PRO A 122 -12.52 13.35 12.22
C PRO A 122 -11.51 14.06 11.32
N ASP A 123 -11.93 15.17 10.74
CA ASP A 123 -11.07 16.06 9.96
C ASP A 123 -9.91 16.59 10.83
N GLY A 124 -8.72 16.72 10.28
CA GLY A 124 -7.55 17.29 10.93
C GLY A 124 -7.16 16.60 12.24
N SER A 125 -7.47 15.33 12.41
CA SER A 125 -7.32 14.62 13.69
C SER A 125 -5.99 13.88 13.86
N VAL A 126 -5.18 13.75 12.80
CA VAL A 126 -3.91 13.03 12.84
C VAL A 126 -2.73 13.91 12.43
N ASP A 127 -1.56 13.59 12.98
CA ASP A 127 -0.32 14.30 12.73
C ASP A 127 0.35 13.83 11.44
N GLY A 128 0.11 12.58 11.05
CA GLY A 128 0.67 12.04 9.81
C GLY A 128 0.01 10.77 9.32
N ILE A 129 0.39 10.40 8.10
CA ILE A 129 -0.06 9.17 7.43
C ILE A 129 1.14 8.46 6.80
N THR A 130 1.16 7.13 6.95
CA THR A 130 1.95 6.22 6.12
C THR A 130 1.03 5.34 5.27
N CYS A 131 1.52 4.94 4.10
CA CYS A 131 0.88 3.92 3.26
C CYS A 131 1.99 3.20 2.49
N GLY A 132 2.02 1.87 2.52
CA GLY A 132 3.07 1.10 1.86
C GLY A 132 2.54 0.08 0.88
N PHE A 133 2.97 0.17 -0.40
CA PHE A 133 2.69 -0.80 -1.46
C PHE A 133 1.21 -1.01 -1.79
N ALA A 134 0.38 0.02 -1.60
CA ALA A 134 -1.06 -0.07 -1.80
C ALA A 134 -1.60 0.85 -2.91
N LEU A 135 -0.90 1.92 -3.29
CA LEU A 135 -1.41 2.92 -4.24
C LEU A 135 -1.86 2.31 -5.57
N ARG A 136 -1.13 1.31 -6.08
CA ARG A 136 -1.47 0.60 -7.32
C ARG A 136 -2.76 -0.21 -7.24
N ASN A 137 -3.19 -0.54 -6.02
CA ASN A 137 -4.39 -1.34 -5.77
C ASN A 137 -5.64 -0.47 -5.54
N LEU A 138 -5.46 0.84 -5.32
CA LEU A 138 -6.55 1.78 -5.13
C LEU A 138 -7.19 2.13 -6.46
N GLU A 139 -8.52 2.19 -6.50
CA GLU A 139 -9.27 2.51 -7.71
C GLU A 139 -9.29 4.02 -7.97
N GLU A 140 -9.46 4.82 -6.94
CA GLU A 140 -9.66 6.26 -7.03
C GLU A 140 -8.57 7.04 -6.28
N LEU A 141 -7.35 7.15 -6.85
CA LEU A 141 -6.26 7.92 -6.24
C LEU A 141 -6.62 9.39 -5.91
N PRO A 142 -7.34 10.15 -6.75
CA PRO A 142 -7.74 11.51 -6.39
C PRO A 142 -8.61 11.56 -5.12
N ARG A 143 -9.55 10.62 -4.97
CA ARG A 143 -10.39 10.51 -3.78
C ARG A 143 -9.58 10.09 -2.55
N PHE A 144 -8.64 9.16 -2.72
CA PHE A 144 -7.70 8.78 -1.66
C PHE A 144 -6.90 10.00 -1.17
N PHE A 145 -6.30 10.78 -2.07
CA PHE A 145 -5.54 11.98 -1.69
C PHE A 145 -6.42 13.05 -1.04
N ALA A 146 -7.67 13.22 -1.48
CA ALA A 146 -8.62 14.12 -0.83
C ALA A 146 -8.93 13.66 0.61
N GLU A 147 -9.06 12.34 0.84
CA GLU A 147 -9.28 11.79 2.17
C GLU A 147 -8.05 11.95 3.08
N LEU A 148 -6.83 11.81 2.54
CA LEU A 148 -5.61 12.17 3.29
C LEU A 148 -5.64 13.64 3.72
N ALA A 149 -5.98 14.55 2.79
CA ALA A 149 -6.05 15.99 3.07
C ALA A 149 -7.12 16.34 4.11
N ARG A 150 -8.21 15.59 4.16
CA ARG A 150 -9.28 15.77 5.16
C ARG A 150 -8.80 15.42 6.57
N VAL A 151 -8.14 14.29 6.73
CA VAL A 151 -7.84 13.74 8.07
C VAL A 151 -6.52 14.26 8.67
N VAL A 152 -5.55 14.65 7.82
CA VAL A 152 -4.27 15.20 8.29
C VAL A 152 -4.48 16.67 8.67
N ARG A 153 -4.02 17.04 9.88
CA ARG A 153 -4.06 18.42 10.34
C ARG A 153 -3.13 19.34 9.52
N PRO A 154 -3.37 20.65 9.46
CA PRO A 154 -2.39 21.60 8.92
C PRO A 154 -1.00 21.42 9.54
N GLY A 155 0.04 21.44 8.72
CA GLY A 155 1.42 21.12 9.11
C GLY A 155 1.72 19.64 9.32
N GLY A 156 0.71 18.76 9.25
CA GLY A 156 0.91 17.30 9.31
C GLY A 156 1.55 16.76 8.03
N ARG A 157 2.05 15.52 8.09
CA ARG A 157 2.90 14.97 7.03
C ARG A 157 2.40 13.63 6.51
N ILE A 158 2.68 13.36 5.24
CA ILE A 158 2.44 12.04 4.64
C ILE A 158 3.74 11.43 4.11
N ALA A 159 3.82 10.09 4.15
CA ALA A 159 4.90 9.32 3.55
C ALA A 159 4.33 8.05 2.91
N LEU A 160 4.32 8.02 1.57
CA LEU A 160 3.71 6.97 0.77
C LEU A 160 4.79 6.18 0.04
N LEU A 161 4.94 4.92 0.38
CA LEU A 161 5.93 4.00 -0.19
C LEU A 161 5.29 3.14 -1.27
N GLU A 162 5.89 3.08 -2.46
CA GLU A 162 5.36 2.23 -3.53
C GLU A 162 6.50 1.66 -4.40
N VAL A 163 6.20 0.61 -5.15
CA VAL A 163 7.11 0.09 -6.17
C VAL A 163 7.34 1.12 -7.27
N ALA A 164 8.50 1.04 -7.91
CA ALA A 164 8.84 1.87 -9.04
C ALA A 164 9.65 1.07 -10.06
N GLU A 165 9.81 1.61 -11.25
CA GLU A 165 10.70 1.07 -12.25
C GLU A 165 12.02 1.85 -12.29
N PRO A 166 13.18 1.17 -12.31
CA PRO A 166 14.47 1.83 -12.43
C PRO A 166 14.52 2.77 -13.64
N PRO A 167 15.01 4.02 -13.49
CA PRO A 167 15.17 4.94 -14.62
C PRO A 167 16.26 4.46 -15.61
N ASN A 168 17.27 3.76 -15.12
CA ASN A 168 18.33 3.21 -15.96
C ASN A 168 17.80 2.04 -16.81
N PRO A 169 17.93 2.07 -18.16
CA PRO A 169 17.37 1.05 -19.05
C PRO A 169 17.89 -0.37 -18.80
N VAL A 170 19.17 -0.51 -18.45
CA VAL A 170 19.80 -1.83 -18.17
C VAL A 170 19.23 -2.43 -16.89
N LEU A 171 19.13 -1.61 -15.83
CA LEU A 171 18.53 -2.05 -14.57
C LEU A 171 17.05 -2.35 -14.72
N ARG A 172 16.32 -1.54 -15.50
CA ARG A 172 14.90 -1.76 -15.84
C ARG A 172 14.70 -3.09 -16.54
N PHE A 173 15.54 -3.42 -17.51
CA PHE A 173 15.47 -4.71 -18.22
C PHE A 173 15.67 -5.88 -17.25
N GLY A 174 16.72 -5.84 -16.40
CA GLY A 174 16.96 -6.87 -15.38
C GLY A 174 15.83 -6.98 -14.36
N HIS A 175 15.32 -5.83 -13.87
CA HIS A 175 14.18 -5.76 -12.97
C HIS A 175 12.90 -6.35 -13.61
N GLY A 176 12.65 -6.05 -14.89
CA GLY A 176 11.51 -6.61 -15.63
C GLY A 176 11.57 -8.14 -15.75
N ILE A 177 12.76 -8.71 -15.99
CA ILE A 177 12.94 -10.17 -15.98
C ILE A 177 12.69 -10.75 -14.59
N TYR A 178 13.25 -10.13 -13.55
CA TYR A 178 13.08 -10.58 -12.17
C TYR A 178 11.60 -10.54 -11.76
N PHE A 179 10.96 -9.39 -11.91
CA PHE A 179 9.56 -9.18 -11.53
C PHE A 179 8.58 -10.00 -12.39
N GLY A 180 8.84 -10.11 -13.69
CA GLY A 180 7.95 -10.82 -14.62
C GLY A 180 8.10 -12.33 -14.63
N LYS A 181 9.29 -12.88 -14.29
CA LYS A 181 9.55 -14.32 -14.41
C LYS A 181 9.93 -15.00 -13.09
N VAL A 182 10.70 -14.33 -12.22
CA VAL A 182 11.23 -14.93 -10.99
C VAL A 182 10.22 -14.79 -9.84
N VAL A 183 9.69 -13.59 -9.63
CA VAL A 183 8.71 -13.30 -8.58
C VAL A 183 7.45 -14.19 -8.66
N PRO A 184 6.80 -14.39 -9.83
CA PRO A 184 5.66 -15.28 -9.93
C PRO A 184 5.98 -16.74 -9.60
N LYS A 185 7.19 -17.22 -9.93
CA LYS A 185 7.63 -18.59 -9.61
C LYS A 185 7.85 -18.77 -8.11
N ILE A 186 8.57 -17.84 -7.48
CA ILE A 186 8.82 -17.88 -6.03
C ILE A 186 7.50 -17.76 -5.27
N GLY A 187 6.67 -16.78 -5.63
CA GLY A 187 5.39 -16.55 -4.99
C GLY A 187 4.43 -17.71 -5.17
N GLY A 188 4.38 -18.29 -6.37
CA GLY A 188 3.54 -19.45 -6.66
C GLY A 188 3.97 -20.73 -5.93
N LEU A 189 5.26 -20.89 -5.62
CA LEU A 189 5.77 -22.01 -4.83
C LEU A 189 5.48 -21.84 -3.34
N LEU A 190 5.55 -20.60 -2.85
CA LEU A 190 5.44 -20.31 -1.41
C LEU A 190 4.02 -19.92 -0.97
N SER A 191 3.15 -19.50 -1.89
CA SER A 191 1.80 -19.01 -1.62
C SER A 191 0.87 -19.27 -2.82
N ASP A 192 -0.01 -18.33 -3.19
CA ASP A 192 -0.97 -18.46 -4.29
C ASP A 192 -0.37 -17.97 -5.62
N PRO A 193 -0.29 -18.83 -6.66
CA PRO A 193 0.27 -18.45 -7.95
C PRO A 193 -0.49 -17.31 -8.65
N ALA A 194 -1.81 -17.19 -8.45
CA ALA A 194 -2.62 -16.16 -9.10
C ALA A 194 -2.28 -14.77 -8.53
N ALA A 195 -2.12 -14.68 -7.20
CA ALA A 195 -1.74 -13.46 -6.52
C ALA A 195 -0.40 -12.90 -7.03
N TYR A 196 0.58 -13.76 -7.21
CA TYR A 196 1.92 -13.32 -7.63
C TYR A 196 2.06 -13.12 -9.15
N ARG A 197 1.09 -13.53 -9.97
CA ARG A 197 0.94 -13.08 -11.36
C ARG A 197 0.30 -11.69 -11.46
N TYR A 198 -0.57 -11.34 -10.52
CA TYR A 198 -1.17 -10.00 -10.45
C TYR A 198 -0.15 -8.91 -10.11
N LEU A 199 0.80 -9.17 -9.21
CA LEU A 199 1.76 -8.17 -8.72
C LEU A 199 2.52 -7.40 -9.81
N PRO A 200 3.16 -8.04 -10.81
CA PRO A 200 3.83 -7.31 -11.88
C PRO A 200 2.86 -6.47 -12.73
N LYS A 201 1.65 -6.99 -12.97
CA LYS A 201 0.64 -6.33 -13.78
C LYS A 201 0.05 -5.10 -13.07
N SER A 202 -0.14 -5.16 -11.76
CA SER A 202 -0.70 -4.06 -10.97
C SER A 202 0.14 -2.77 -11.00
N VAL A 203 1.42 -2.85 -11.32
CA VAL A 203 2.28 -1.67 -11.46
C VAL A 203 1.81 -0.75 -12.59
N SER A 204 1.17 -1.30 -13.62
CA SER A 204 0.62 -0.51 -14.75
C SER A 204 -0.53 0.42 -14.36
N TYR A 205 -1.19 0.19 -13.22
CA TYR A 205 -2.22 1.10 -12.69
C TYR A 205 -1.63 2.39 -12.08
N LEU A 206 -0.34 2.40 -11.74
CA LEU A 206 0.28 3.58 -11.12
C LEU A 206 0.48 4.69 -12.14
N PRO A 207 0.00 5.91 -11.85
CA PRO A 207 0.37 7.08 -12.64
C PRO A 207 1.86 7.39 -12.52
N ALA A 208 2.37 8.17 -13.46
CA ALA A 208 3.71 8.74 -13.34
C ALA A 208 3.86 9.53 -12.03
N GLY A 209 5.07 9.52 -11.45
CA GLY A 209 5.35 10.19 -10.17
C GLY A 209 4.89 11.63 -10.15
N GLU A 210 5.27 12.43 -11.16
CA GLU A 210 4.89 13.84 -11.32
C GLU A 210 3.37 14.06 -11.29
N ARG A 211 2.60 13.15 -11.91
CA ARG A 211 1.14 13.23 -11.89
C ARG A 211 0.58 13.03 -10.48
N MET A 212 1.17 12.13 -9.69
CA MET A 212 0.76 11.93 -8.30
C MET A 212 1.09 13.15 -7.42
N LEU A 213 2.25 13.81 -7.65
CA LEU A 213 2.58 15.05 -6.96
C LEU A 213 1.57 16.14 -7.26
N GLY A 214 1.22 16.34 -8.53
CA GLY A 214 0.18 17.31 -8.92
C GLY A 214 -1.19 17.03 -8.31
N MET A 215 -1.59 15.75 -8.14
CA MET A 215 -2.82 15.40 -7.44
C MET A 215 -2.77 15.77 -5.94
N LEU A 216 -1.62 15.59 -5.28
CA LEU A 216 -1.43 15.99 -3.88
C LEU A 216 -1.50 17.51 -3.71
N GLU A 217 -0.88 18.27 -4.60
CA GLU A 217 -0.93 19.75 -4.60
C GLU A 217 -2.37 20.24 -4.76
N GLN A 218 -3.16 19.64 -5.67
CA GLN A 218 -4.56 20.02 -5.91
C GLN A 218 -5.46 19.87 -4.68
N VAL A 219 -5.14 18.95 -3.76
CA VAL A 219 -5.91 18.74 -2.53
C VAL A 219 -5.31 19.45 -1.31
N GLY A 220 -4.30 20.31 -1.51
CA GLY A 220 -3.73 21.18 -0.48
C GLY A 220 -2.57 20.57 0.30
N PHE A 221 -1.78 19.71 -0.32
CA PHE A 221 -0.45 19.34 0.17
C PHE A 221 0.61 20.24 -0.50
N ALA A 222 1.54 20.74 0.29
CA ALA A 222 2.72 21.47 -0.16
C ALA A 222 3.97 20.59 -0.08
N ASP A 223 5.06 21.06 -0.72
CA ASP A 223 6.39 20.42 -0.72
C ASP A 223 6.34 18.94 -1.16
N ALA A 224 5.39 18.61 -2.03
CA ALA A 224 5.23 17.25 -2.54
C ALA A 224 6.46 16.86 -3.38
N ARG A 225 7.10 15.76 -3.01
CA ARG A 225 8.26 15.25 -3.74
C ARG A 225 8.27 13.73 -3.72
N HIS A 226 8.99 13.13 -4.66
CA HIS A 226 9.25 11.71 -4.65
C HIS A 226 10.75 11.43 -4.74
N ASP A 227 11.23 10.50 -3.92
CA ASP A 227 12.60 10.02 -3.89
C ASP A 227 12.62 8.56 -4.36
N LEU A 228 13.57 8.25 -5.25
CA LEU A 228 13.78 6.87 -5.69
C LEU A 228 14.68 6.14 -4.71
N LEU A 229 14.23 4.98 -4.26
CA LEU A 229 14.97 4.11 -3.35
C LEU A 229 15.55 2.92 -4.12
N THR A 230 16.74 2.47 -3.68
CA THR A 230 17.41 1.27 -4.23
C THR A 230 17.43 1.28 -5.75
N VAL A 231 18.18 2.21 -6.33
CA VAL A 231 18.36 2.42 -7.79
C VAL A 231 17.04 2.55 -8.58
N GLY A 232 15.94 2.91 -7.89
CA GLY A 232 14.63 3.17 -8.50
C GLY A 232 13.67 1.97 -8.50
N ILE A 233 13.92 0.93 -7.70
CA ILE A 233 12.99 -0.21 -7.55
C ILE A 233 11.78 0.16 -6.68
N ALA A 234 11.95 1.11 -5.77
CA ALA A 234 10.87 1.68 -4.97
C ALA A 234 10.92 3.21 -5.04
N ARG A 235 9.79 3.84 -4.74
CA ARG A 235 9.68 5.30 -4.56
C ARG A 235 9.03 5.63 -3.24
N LEU A 236 9.45 6.72 -2.67
CA LEU A 236 8.86 7.32 -1.49
C LEU A 236 8.33 8.71 -1.85
N ILE A 237 7.03 8.92 -1.68
CA ILE A 237 6.37 10.21 -1.86
C ILE A 237 6.17 10.83 -0.49
N THR A 238 6.59 12.07 -0.31
CA THR A 238 6.36 12.85 0.93
C THR A 238 5.74 14.18 0.61
N ALA A 239 4.86 14.67 1.49
CA ALA A 239 4.28 15.99 1.38
C ALA A 239 3.84 16.50 2.76
N THR A 240 3.61 17.81 2.86
CA THR A 240 3.14 18.50 4.07
C THR A 240 1.74 19.05 3.81
N ARG A 241 0.80 18.88 4.74
CA ARG A 241 -0.54 19.48 4.66
C ARG A 241 -0.42 21.00 4.87
N ALA A 242 -0.84 21.80 3.88
CA ALA A 242 -0.84 23.26 3.97
C ALA A 242 -1.89 23.77 4.96
#